data_8454468177394cdfb1a36d2834832014
#
_entry.id   8454468177394cdfb1a36d2834832014
#
_cell.length_a   1.000
_cell.length_b   1.000
_cell.length_c   1.000
_cell.angle_alpha   90.00
_cell.angle_beta   90.00
_cell.angle_gamma   90.00
#
_symmetry.space_group_name_H-M   'P 1'
#
loop_
_entity.id
_entity.type
_entity.pdbx_description
1 polymer ?
#
loop_
_entity_poly.entity_id
_entity_poly.type
_entity_poly.pdbx_seq_one_letter_code
_entity_poly.pdbx_strand_id
1 'polypeptide(L)'
;MSKLRLVFVKEHQASYISHLDVMRTFQRVFPRAGLSIKHSNGFHPHPILSIVLPLPVGQSSDCEILDFESVEDSTGEGVAEALNTGMPAGLHVLDCYCVTRPVREMVNLRAQLEMEYDNGVPEGACERIREFFTQEEIFVEKRMPPSMIAISSSDINAFPSF
;
A
#
# COMPACT_ATOMS: atom_id res chain seq x y z
N MET A 1 -2.09 -25.05 -0.87
CA MET A 1 -2.29 -23.66 -1.36
C MET A 1 -2.62 -22.77 -0.20
N SER A 2 -1.77 -21.82 0.12
CA SER A 2 -1.93 -20.92 1.27
C SER A 2 -2.11 -19.48 0.81
N LYS A 3 -3.05 -18.76 1.43
CA LYS A 3 -3.16 -17.31 1.28
C LYS A 3 -2.26 -16.66 2.31
N LEU A 4 -1.30 -15.89 1.83
CA LEU A 4 -0.27 -15.26 2.63
C LEU A 4 -0.37 -13.75 2.50
N ARG A 5 0.05 -13.07 3.56
CA ARG A 5 0.15 -11.62 3.65
C ARG A 5 1.56 -11.23 4.00
N LEU A 6 2.11 -10.32 3.20
CA LEU A 6 3.35 -9.63 3.49
C LEU A 6 3.05 -8.28 4.14
N VAL A 7 3.89 -7.92 5.10
CA VAL A 7 4.04 -6.55 5.59
C VAL A 7 5.38 -6.04 5.11
N PHE A 8 5.42 -4.88 4.47
CA PHE A 8 6.65 -4.33 3.92
C PHE A 8 6.72 -2.81 4.09
N VAL A 9 7.95 -2.30 4.07
CA VAL A 9 8.28 -0.88 4.12
C VAL A 9 8.49 -0.35 2.70
N LYS A 10 8.04 0.87 2.46
CA LYS A 10 8.34 1.67 1.26
C LYS A 10 8.88 3.01 1.70
N GLU A 11 10.17 3.24 1.51
CA GLU A 11 10.86 4.43 2.02
C GLU A 11 11.95 4.94 1.07
N HIS A 12 12.57 6.06 1.39
CA HIS A 12 13.66 6.66 0.65
C HIS A 12 13.38 6.75 -0.86
N GLN A 13 14.27 6.20 -1.68
CA GLN A 13 14.13 6.23 -3.15
C GLN A 13 12.89 5.47 -3.63
N ALA A 14 12.47 4.43 -2.93
CA ALA A 14 11.26 3.68 -3.28
C ALA A 14 9.98 4.50 -3.10
N SER A 15 9.99 5.57 -2.31
CA SER A 15 8.84 6.48 -2.20
C SER A 15 8.44 7.09 -3.55
N TYR A 16 9.39 7.25 -4.46
CA TYR A 16 9.20 7.86 -5.77
C TYR A 16 8.83 6.89 -6.88
N ILE A 17 8.76 5.58 -6.62
CA ILE A 17 8.29 4.61 -7.61
C ILE A 17 6.77 4.49 -7.58
N SER A 18 6.19 4.19 -8.75
CA SER A 18 4.75 4.01 -8.89
C SER A 18 4.27 2.70 -8.25
N HIS A 19 2.97 2.62 -7.94
CA HIS A 19 2.33 1.37 -7.52
C HIS A 19 2.61 0.22 -8.49
N LEU A 20 2.53 0.47 -9.80
CA LEU A 20 2.78 -0.55 -10.81
C LEU A 20 4.24 -1.05 -10.78
N ASP A 21 5.20 -0.19 -10.46
CA ASP A 21 6.60 -0.58 -10.37
C ASP A 21 6.88 -1.37 -9.07
N VAL A 22 6.20 -1.05 -7.97
CA VAL A 22 6.21 -1.88 -6.76
C VAL A 22 5.68 -3.27 -7.09
N MET A 23 4.54 -3.37 -7.76
CA MET A 23 3.96 -4.65 -8.18
C MET A 23 4.92 -5.44 -9.10
N ARG A 24 5.53 -4.79 -10.09
CA ARG A 24 6.53 -5.41 -10.99
C ARG A 24 7.77 -5.88 -10.23
N THR A 25 8.18 -5.14 -9.21
CA THR A 25 9.30 -5.54 -8.35
C THR A 25 8.98 -6.85 -7.65
N PHE A 26 7.85 -6.96 -6.97
CA PHE A 26 7.42 -8.20 -6.34
C PHE A 26 7.30 -9.35 -7.35
N GLN A 27 6.67 -9.13 -8.50
CA GLN A 27 6.56 -10.14 -9.56
C GLN A 27 7.90 -10.71 -10.02
N ARG A 28 8.99 -9.92 -9.95
CA ARG A 28 10.35 -10.36 -10.29
C ARG A 28 11.08 -10.99 -9.12
N VAL A 29 10.83 -10.52 -7.90
CA VAL A 29 11.54 -11.00 -6.70
C VAL A 29 11.03 -12.37 -6.26
N PHE A 30 9.73 -12.64 -6.33
CA PHE A 30 9.16 -13.94 -5.96
C PHE A 30 9.84 -15.13 -6.67
N PRO A 31 9.93 -15.16 -8.02
CA PRO A 31 10.61 -16.26 -8.70
C PRO A 31 12.12 -16.33 -8.39
N ARG A 32 12.78 -15.19 -8.20
CA ARG A 32 14.21 -15.15 -7.83
C ARG A 32 14.47 -15.73 -6.44
N ALA A 33 13.53 -15.55 -5.53
CA ALA A 33 13.56 -16.13 -4.19
C ALA A 33 13.15 -17.62 -4.18
N GLY A 34 12.83 -18.20 -5.34
CA GLY A 34 12.37 -19.60 -5.44
C GLY A 34 10.94 -19.81 -4.96
N LEU A 35 10.17 -18.75 -4.81
CA LEU A 35 8.80 -18.79 -4.31
C LEU A 35 7.80 -18.86 -5.46
N SER A 36 7.03 -19.96 -5.52
CA SER A 36 6.00 -20.19 -6.53
C SER A 36 4.69 -19.57 -6.07
N ILE A 37 4.21 -18.56 -6.81
CA ILE A 37 2.94 -17.89 -6.57
C ILE A 37 1.91 -18.26 -7.64
N LYS A 38 0.65 -18.26 -7.27
CA LYS A 38 -0.46 -18.57 -8.16
C LYS A 38 -0.59 -17.51 -9.24
N HIS A 39 -0.87 -17.97 -10.45
CA HIS A 39 -1.16 -17.11 -11.61
C HIS A 39 -2.66 -17.15 -11.96
N SER A 40 -3.12 -16.09 -12.60
CA SER A 40 -4.47 -16.02 -13.14
C SER A 40 -4.66 -17.05 -14.26
N ASN A 41 -5.92 -17.48 -14.43
CA ASN A 41 -6.31 -18.33 -15.55
C ASN A 41 -6.49 -17.47 -16.81
N GLY A 42 -6.10 -17.97 -17.98
CA GLY A 42 -6.32 -17.31 -19.27
C GLY A 42 -5.10 -17.33 -20.19
N PHE A 43 -5.22 -16.64 -21.33
CA PHE A 43 -4.17 -16.61 -22.37
C PHE A 43 -2.91 -15.85 -21.96
N HIS A 44 -3.01 -14.94 -20.97
CA HIS A 44 -1.89 -14.17 -20.42
C HIS A 44 -1.86 -14.32 -18.90
N PRO A 45 -1.32 -15.44 -18.37
CA PRO A 45 -1.25 -15.67 -16.94
C PRO A 45 -0.38 -14.60 -16.28
N HIS A 46 -0.88 -13.98 -15.23
CA HIS A 46 -0.11 -13.04 -14.40
C HIS A 46 -0.19 -13.45 -12.92
N PRO A 47 0.86 -13.17 -12.15
CA PRO A 47 0.88 -13.48 -10.73
C PRO A 47 -0.29 -12.80 -9.99
N ILE A 48 -0.98 -13.54 -9.13
CA ILE A 48 -2.08 -13.01 -8.31
C ILE A 48 -1.49 -12.36 -7.07
N LEU A 49 -1.30 -11.04 -7.16
CA LEU A 49 -0.79 -10.17 -6.10
C LEU A 49 -1.76 -9.02 -5.89
N SER A 50 -2.01 -8.63 -4.66
CA SER A 50 -2.86 -7.48 -4.32
C SER A 50 -2.21 -6.64 -3.24
N ILE A 51 -1.87 -5.37 -3.55
CA ILE A 51 -1.45 -4.40 -2.54
C ILE A 51 -2.70 -3.70 -2.00
N VAL A 52 -2.76 -3.64 -0.67
CA VAL A 52 -3.85 -2.98 0.05
C VAL A 52 -3.55 -1.50 0.17
N LEU A 53 -4.47 -0.63 -0.29
CA LEU A 53 -4.33 0.83 -0.23
C LEU A 53 -2.98 1.32 -0.79
N PRO A 54 -2.69 1.08 -2.07
CA PRO A 54 -1.39 1.40 -2.64
C PRO A 54 -1.11 2.91 -2.57
N LEU A 55 0.10 3.25 -2.12
CA LEU A 55 0.53 4.63 -1.96
C LEU A 55 0.77 5.34 -3.30
N PRO A 56 0.42 6.62 -3.40
CA PRO A 56 0.87 7.51 -4.46
C PRO A 56 2.40 7.64 -4.50
N VAL A 57 2.90 8.18 -5.61
CA VAL A 57 4.31 8.58 -5.75
C VAL A 57 4.63 9.71 -4.78
N GLY A 58 5.78 9.64 -4.14
CA GLY A 58 6.24 10.61 -3.15
C GLY A 58 5.86 10.30 -1.70
N GLN A 59 5.11 9.20 -1.48
CA GLN A 59 4.73 8.79 -0.12
C GLN A 59 5.52 7.57 0.33
N SER A 60 5.89 7.56 1.60
CA SER A 60 6.51 6.44 2.31
C SER A 60 5.55 5.80 3.29
N SER A 61 5.83 4.57 3.66
CA SER A 61 5.06 3.83 4.68
C SER A 61 5.96 2.80 5.36
N ASP A 62 5.77 2.67 6.66
CA ASP A 62 6.40 1.64 7.49
C ASP A 62 5.60 0.32 7.50
N CYS A 63 4.42 0.31 6.90
CA CYS A 63 3.49 -0.83 6.97
C CYS A 63 2.58 -0.91 5.75
N GLU A 64 3.14 -1.28 4.60
CA GLU A 64 2.37 -1.65 3.43
C GLU A 64 1.99 -3.13 3.48
N ILE A 65 0.84 -3.47 2.92
CA ILE A 65 0.31 -4.83 2.93
C ILE A 65 0.16 -5.34 1.50
N LEU A 66 0.68 -6.55 1.25
CA LEU A 66 0.50 -7.28 0.00
C LEU A 66 -0.02 -8.68 0.28
N ASP A 67 -1.16 -9.02 -0.30
CA ASP A 67 -1.74 -10.36 -0.25
C ASP A 67 -1.38 -11.14 -1.52
N PHE A 68 -1.06 -12.43 -1.37
CA PHE A 68 -0.78 -13.34 -2.47
C PHE A 68 -1.20 -14.77 -2.14
N GLU A 69 -1.28 -15.62 -3.17
CA GLU A 69 -1.53 -17.05 -3.00
C GLU A 69 -0.27 -17.84 -3.38
N SER A 70 0.26 -18.61 -2.41
CA SER A 70 1.34 -19.57 -2.67
C SER A 70 0.79 -20.84 -3.32
N VAL A 71 1.52 -21.39 -4.29
CA VAL A 71 1.21 -22.71 -4.88
C VAL A 71 1.45 -23.81 -3.87
N GLU A 72 2.51 -23.68 -3.08
CA GLU A 72 2.87 -24.61 -2.02
C GLU A 72 2.18 -24.22 -0.70
N ASP A 73 1.97 -25.21 0.15
CA ASP A 73 1.50 -24.94 1.50
C ASP A 73 2.64 -24.34 2.33
N SER A 74 2.42 -23.14 2.86
CA SER A 74 3.39 -22.37 3.62
C SER A 74 2.72 -21.66 4.78
N THR A 75 3.44 -21.55 5.87
CA THR A 75 3.05 -20.69 7.03
C THR A 75 3.50 -19.25 6.87
N GLY A 76 4.37 -18.96 5.90
CA GLY A 76 5.01 -17.67 5.71
C GLY A 76 6.42 -17.58 6.30
N GLU A 77 6.84 -18.57 7.09
CA GLU A 77 8.17 -18.61 7.71
C GLU A 77 9.28 -18.61 6.65
N GLY A 78 10.31 -17.76 6.83
CA GLY A 78 11.45 -17.63 5.91
C GLY A 78 11.15 -16.89 4.61
N VAL A 79 9.89 -16.57 4.32
CA VAL A 79 9.49 -15.85 3.08
C VAL A 79 10.03 -14.43 3.06
N ALA A 80 9.98 -13.71 4.18
CA ALA A 80 10.48 -12.35 4.28
C ALA A 80 12.00 -12.29 4.00
N GLU A 81 12.77 -13.18 4.62
CA GLU A 81 14.22 -13.28 4.43
C GLU A 81 14.57 -13.62 2.98
N ALA A 82 13.87 -14.59 2.38
CA ALA A 82 14.11 -15.00 1.00
C ALA A 82 13.82 -13.85 0.02
N LEU A 83 12.73 -13.11 0.20
CA LEU A 83 12.39 -11.96 -0.65
C LEU A 83 13.41 -10.83 -0.49
N ASN A 84 13.84 -10.54 0.74
CA ASN A 84 14.76 -9.45 1.02
C ASN A 84 16.13 -9.61 0.36
N THR A 85 16.53 -10.82 0.00
CA THR A 85 17.77 -11.03 -0.78
C THR A 85 17.73 -10.38 -2.17
N GLY A 86 16.54 -10.18 -2.73
CA GLY A 86 16.34 -9.61 -4.06
C GLY A 86 15.64 -8.26 -4.10
N MET A 87 15.27 -7.71 -2.93
CA MET A 87 14.59 -6.41 -2.86
C MET A 87 15.54 -5.25 -3.17
N PRO A 88 15.09 -4.24 -3.93
CA PRO A 88 15.83 -3.01 -4.12
C PRO A 88 15.82 -2.15 -2.86
N ALA A 89 16.79 -1.24 -2.76
CA ALA A 89 16.87 -0.26 -1.67
C ALA A 89 15.56 0.53 -1.52
N GLY A 90 15.11 0.68 -0.28
CA GLY A 90 13.88 1.37 0.09
C GLY A 90 12.60 0.50 0.04
N LEU A 91 12.71 -0.77 -0.37
CA LEU A 91 11.67 -1.77 -0.18
C LEU A 91 12.23 -2.89 0.73
N HIS A 92 11.53 -3.18 1.82
CA HIS A 92 11.95 -4.22 2.75
C HIS A 92 10.73 -4.96 3.32
N VAL A 93 10.71 -6.28 3.20
CA VAL A 93 9.67 -7.13 3.78
C VAL A 93 9.97 -7.35 5.25
N LEU A 94 9.03 -6.99 6.11
CA LEU A 94 9.15 -7.12 7.56
C LEU A 94 8.68 -8.50 8.04
N ASP A 95 7.55 -8.97 7.48
CA ASP A 95 6.90 -10.19 7.95
C ASP A 95 6.08 -10.84 6.84
N CYS A 96 5.83 -12.15 6.99
CA CYS A 96 4.93 -12.91 6.14
C CYS A 96 4.16 -13.94 6.97
N TYR A 97 2.84 -13.93 6.86
CA TYR A 97 1.98 -14.83 7.63
C TYR A 97 0.72 -15.25 6.87
N CYS A 98 0.08 -16.32 7.35
CA CYS A 98 -1.20 -16.78 6.80
C CYS A 98 -2.31 -15.74 7.04
N VAL A 99 -3.09 -15.46 6.00
CA VAL A 99 -4.23 -14.55 6.11
C VAL A 99 -5.32 -15.16 6.97
N THR A 100 -5.55 -14.59 8.15
CA THR A 100 -6.63 -14.98 9.07
C THR A 100 -7.85 -14.09 8.94
N ARG A 101 -7.66 -12.82 8.53
CA ARG A 101 -8.73 -11.82 8.40
C ARG A 101 -8.67 -11.16 7.02
N PRO A 102 -9.80 -11.04 6.32
CA PRO A 102 -9.84 -10.40 5.00
C PRO A 102 -9.60 -8.88 5.12
N VAL A 103 -9.00 -8.29 4.08
CA VAL A 103 -8.71 -6.85 3.99
C VAL A 103 -9.93 -5.97 4.25
N ARG A 104 -11.12 -6.41 3.83
CA ARG A 104 -12.39 -5.67 4.01
C ARG A 104 -12.77 -5.41 5.49
N GLU A 105 -12.11 -6.09 6.42
CA GLU A 105 -12.29 -5.86 7.87
C GLU A 105 -11.37 -4.78 8.42
N MET A 106 -10.47 -4.23 7.59
CA MET A 106 -9.66 -3.08 7.96
C MET A 106 -10.51 -1.82 7.90
N VAL A 107 -10.72 -1.20 9.05
CA VAL A 107 -11.58 -0.01 9.20
C VAL A 107 -10.81 1.26 9.54
N ASN A 108 -9.53 1.14 9.89
CA ASN A 108 -8.72 2.28 10.31
C ASN A 108 -7.40 2.33 9.55
N LEU A 109 -6.99 3.54 9.17
CA LEU A 109 -5.68 3.88 8.67
C LEU A 109 -5.06 4.91 9.63
N ARG A 110 -3.82 4.65 10.09
CA ARG A 110 -3.03 5.65 10.81
C ARG A 110 -2.01 6.26 9.85
N ALA A 111 -1.97 7.58 9.77
CA ALA A 111 -0.97 8.31 9.01
C ALA A 111 -0.27 9.36 9.89
N GLN A 112 0.99 9.63 9.59
CA GLN A 112 1.73 10.78 10.10
C GLN A 112 1.90 11.76 8.96
N LEU A 113 1.50 13.00 9.19
CA LEU A 113 1.67 14.09 8.23
C LEU A 113 2.80 15.00 8.72
N GLU A 114 3.83 15.14 7.91
CA GLU A 114 4.91 16.10 8.11
C GLU A 114 4.81 17.18 7.03
N MET A 115 4.84 18.44 7.47
CA MET A 115 4.77 19.60 6.57
C MET A 115 6.01 20.45 6.76
N GLU A 116 6.79 20.59 5.70
CA GLU A 116 7.96 21.45 5.65
C GLU A 116 7.60 22.78 4.95
N TYR A 117 8.15 23.88 5.43
CA TYR A 117 7.95 25.20 4.88
C TYR A 117 9.31 25.85 4.60
N ASP A 118 9.57 26.22 3.35
CA ASP A 118 10.84 26.81 2.91
C ASP A 118 11.22 28.10 3.65
N ASN A 119 10.21 28.86 4.10
CA ASN A 119 10.38 30.15 4.78
C ASN A 119 10.01 30.12 6.27
N GLY A 120 10.07 28.94 6.90
CA GLY A 120 9.64 28.73 8.28
C GLY A 120 8.13 28.57 8.42
N VAL A 121 7.70 27.99 9.54
CA VAL A 121 6.28 27.69 9.79
C VAL A 121 5.49 28.99 9.93
N PRO A 122 4.43 29.22 9.12
CA PRO A 122 3.58 30.40 9.21
C PRO A 122 2.91 30.51 10.59
N GLU A 123 2.74 31.73 11.08
CA GLU A 123 2.02 31.99 12.33
C GLU A 123 0.61 31.38 12.29
N GLY A 124 0.22 30.68 13.34
CA GLY A 124 -1.08 30.01 13.44
C GLY A 124 -1.26 28.78 12.53
N ALA A 125 -0.20 28.26 11.91
CA ALA A 125 -0.30 27.08 11.03
C ALA A 125 -0.78 25.85 11.78
N CYS A 126 -0.23 25.60 12.99
CA CYS A 126 -0.62 24.46 13.80
C CYS A 126 -2.09 24.49 14.23
N GLU A 127 -2.59 25.67 14.58
CA GLU A 127 -3.98 25.89 14.95
C GLU A 127 -4.90 25.61 13.76
N ARG A 128 -4.59 26.17 12.58
CA ARG A 128 -5.37 25.94 11.36
C ARG A 128 -5.42 24.48 10.93
N ILE A 129 -4.27 23.76 11.06
CA ILE A 129 -4.19 22.34 10.74
C ILE A 129 -5.06 21.53 11.73
N ARG A 130 -4.94 21.83 13.02
CA ARG A 130 -5.74 21.16 14.05
C ARG A 130 -7.23 21.42 13.84
N GLU A 131 -7.62 22.66 13.56
CA GLU A 131 -8.99 23.05 13.28
C GLU A 131 -9.53 22.34 12.03
N PHE A 132 -8.71 22.23 10.96
CA PHE A 132 -9.08 21.51 9.75
C PHE A 132 -9.39 20.02 10.02
N PHE A 133 -8.55 19.32 10.80
CA PHE A 133 -8.74 17.90 11.08
C PHE A 133 -9.74 17.60 12.21
N THR A 134 -10.27 18.60 12.90
CA THR A 134 -11.34 18.44 13.90
C THR A 134 -12.74 18.66 13.34
N GLN A 135 -12.87 18.97 12.03
CA GLN A 135 -14.16 19.09 11.37
C GLN A 135 -14.86 17.71 11.32
N GLU A 136 -16.17 17.70 11.49
CA GLU A 136 -16.98 16.48 11.37
C GLU A 136 -16.94 15.89 9.96
N GLU A 137 -16.87 16.77 8.94
CA GLU A 137 -16.79 16.37 7.53
C GLU A 137 -15.70 17.19 6.83
N ILE A 138 -14.83 16.53 6.09
CA ILE A 138 -13.78 17.15 5.29
C ILE A 138 -14.09 16.90 3.81
N PHE A 139 -14.42 17.95 3.06
CA PHE A 139 -14.69 17.88 1.62
C PHE A 139 -13.39 18.10 0.84
N VAL A 140 -13.09 17.17 -0.06
CA VAL A 140 -11.94 17.26 -0.96
C VAL A 140 -12.40 17.29 -2.40
N GLU A 141 -12.08 18.37 -3.12
CA GLU A 141 -12.29 18.43 -4.57
C GLU A 141 -11.22 17.59 -5.29
N LYS A 142 -11.63 16.48 -5.85
CA LYS A 142 -10.78 15.69 -6.74
C LYS A 142 -10.88 16.24 -8.16
N ARG A 143 -9.87 16.94 -8.63
CA ARG A 143 -9.76 17.30 -10.06
C ARG A 143 -9.44 16.04 -10.86
N MET A 144 -10.43 15.55 -11.59
CA MET A 144 -10.22 14.46 -12.54
C MET A 144 -9.81 15.03 -13.90
N PRO A 145 -8.86 14.38 -14.61
CA PRO A 145 -8.59 14.72 -15.99
C PRO A 145 -9.84 14.48 -16.85
N PRO A 146 -10.05 15.23 -17.96
CA PRO A 146 -11.30 15.21 -18.73
C PRO A 146 -11.69 13.85 -19.33
N SER A 147 -10.84 12.85 -19.25
CA SER A 147 -11.03 11.49 -19.81
C SER A 147 -11.59 10.46 -18.83
N MET A 148 -11.85 10.80 -17.57
CA MET A 148 -12.40 9.86 -16.59
C MET A 148 -13.85 10.20 -16.25
N ILE A 149 -14.75 9.26 -16.50
CA ILE A 149 -16.17 9.29 -16.18
C ILE A 149 -16.36 9.47 -14.67
N ALA A 150 -17.25 10.38 -14.30
CA ALA A 150 -17.59 10.71 -12.92
C ALA A 150 -18.01 9.48 -12.09
N ILE A 151 -17.31 9.23 -11.00
CA ILE A 151 -17.78 8.37 -9.91
C ILE A 151 -18.62 9.26 -9.00
N SER A 152 -19.83 8.80 -8.67
CA SER A 152 -20.83 9.52 -7.89
C SER A 152 -20.32 9.91 -6.50
N SER A 153 -20.76 11.05 -6.00
CA SER A 153 -20.50 11.59 -4.64
C SER A 153 -20.95 10.68 -3.48
N SER A 154 -21.63 9.58 -3.76
CA SER A 154 -22.03 8.57 -2.77
C SER A 154 -20.88 7.67 -2.29
N ASP A 155 -19.73 7.67 -2.96
CA ASP A 155 -18.59 6.80 -2.60
C ASP A 155 -17.63 7.45 -1.59
N ILE A 156 -17.87 8.71 -1.21
CA ILE A 156 -16.99 9.47 -0.30
C ILE A 156 -17.39 9.31 1.18
N ASN A 157 -18.62 8.87 1.45
CA ASN A 157 -19.17 8.73 2.80
C ASN A 157 -18.79 7.42 3.53
N ALA A 158 -17.71 6.76 3.17
CA ALA A 158 -17.31 5.48 3.75
C ALA A 158 -16.35 5.59 4.95
N PHE A 159 -16.16 6.77 5.53
CA PHE A 159 -15.36 6.91 6.76
C PHE A 159 -16.28 7.21 7.94
N PRO A 160 -16.47 6.25 8.86
CA PRO A 160 -17.14 6.55 10.11
C PRO A 160 -16.29 7.52 10.94
N SER A 161 -16.94 8.51 11.52
CA SER A 161 -16.38 9.45 12.49
C SER A 161 -15.64 8.76 13.63
N PHE A 162 -14.52 9.32 14.02
CA PHE A 162 -13.73 8.97 15.22
C PHE A 162 -14.34 9.63 16.45
#